data_96530e2386da31b2ccf42665b6adfbe5
#
_entry.id   96530e2386da31b2ccf42665b6adfbe5
#
_cell.length_a   1.000
_cell.length_b   1.000
_cell.length_c   1.000
_cell.angle_alpha   90.00
_cell.angle_beta   90.00
_cell.angle_gamma   90.00
#
_symmetry.space_group_name_H-M   'P 1'
#
loop_
_entity.id
_entity.type
_entity.pdbx_description
1 polymer ?
#
loop_
_entity_poly.entity_id
_entity_poly.type
_entity_poly.pdbx_seq_one_letter_code
_entity_poly.pdbx_strand_id
1 'polypeptide(L)'
;MLGRLRPKRGDENAADQGAVRAREQDEIIKEPPMEIVGKVFQPDEFVRYVEGLDFAEPRPTRIFLHHTWRPTIEQWRGRETIYGMKAYYERQIWEDLDGRLHEGWNAGPHLFVAPDGIWVFSDLRYDGVGVRGHNTATRHLEMVGDYDEKLPSGPILEYTIAALGILHVRLGLDAANLNFHRDYSTKTCPGKAVQKSWIIPQVQAWIKAYRERKLAELGEVRSALVRLIQDLMVPTNPNAALAKGAEERGLLGALTHEIPIEIDDRGYIIQLFGEALIVPADDWDKVMTLDEFERQEMGAARKAPATRVVGGQVRELAMNPKVPIPGEGSMR
;
A
#
# COMPACT_ATOMS: atom_id res chain seq x y z
N MET A 1 -15.76 -51.63 -82.34
CA MET A 1 -15.20 -51.84 -81.00
C MET A 1 -15.83 -50.90 -80.04
N LEU A 2 -16.59 -51.40 -79.10
CA LEU A 2 -17.48 -50.68 -78.21
C LEU A 2 -16.70 -50.07 -77.03
N GLY A 3 -16.62 -48.76 -76.97
CA GLY A 3 -16.08 -48.05 -75.83
C GLY A 3 -17.22 -47.74 -74.79
N ARG A 4 -17.10 -48.33 -73.59
CA ARG A 4 -18.06 -48.15 -72.50
C ARG A 4 -17.94 -46.75 -71.94
N LEU A 5 -19.06 -45.99 -71.95
CA LEU A 5 -19.29 -44.77 -71.22
C LEU A 5 -19.37 -45.13 -69.75
N ARG A 6 -18.54 -44.44 -68.88
CA ARG A 6 -18.70 -44.44 -67.42
C ARG A 6 -19.78 -43.41 -67.06
N PRO A 7 -20.65 -43.71 -66.08
CA PRO A 7 -21.60 -42.70 -65.59
C PRO A 7 -20.85 -41.60 -64.82
N LYS A 8 -21.26 -40.34 -65.05
CA LYS A 8 -20.88 -39.18 -64.28
C LYS A 8 -21.31 -39.40 -62.81
N ARG A 9 -20.43 -39.26 -61.88
CA ARG A 9 -20.76 -39.11 -60.44
C ARG A 9 -21.56 -37.81 -60.32
N GLY A 10 -22.84 -37.94 -60.02
CA GLY A 10 -23.70 -36.88 -59.62
C GLY A 10 -23.45 -36.49 -58.17
N ASP A 11 -23.48 -35.24 -57.93
CA ASP A 11 -24.03 -34.53 -56.77
C ASP A 11 -23.80 -35.14 -55.35
N GLU A 12 -22.58 -35.25 -54.90
CA GLU A 12 -22.22 -35.38 -53.49
C GLU A 12 -21.93 -34.04 -52.82
N ASN A 13 -22.11 -32.89 -53.51
CA ASN A 13 -21.82 -31.58 -52.96
C ASN A 13 -23.09 -30.80 -52.48
N ALA A 14 -24.26 -31.40 -52.54
CA ALA A 14 -25.47 -30.72 -52.06
C ALA A 14 -25.83 -31.04 -50.60
N ALA A 15 -25.20 -32.03 -49.98
CA ALA A 15 -25.46 -32.38 -48.58
C ALA A 15 -24.50 -31.74 -47.57
N ASP A 16 -23.41 -31.12 -48.02
CA ASP A 16 -22.43 -30.49 -47.11
C ASP A 16 -22.57 -28.99 -46.96
N GLN A 17 -23.48 -28.38 -47.75
CA GLN A 17 -23.83 -26.94 -47.59
C GLN A 17 -24.98 -26.68 -46.59
N GLY A 18 -25.64 -27.74 -46.10
CA GLY A 18 -26.68 -27.66 -45.06
C GLY A 18 -26.17 -27.76 -43.62
N ALA A 19 -24.86 -28.01 -43.44
CA ALA A 19 -24.22 -28.13 -42.14
C ALA A 19 -23.27 -26.94 -41.78
N VAL A 20 -23.42 -25.82 -42.45
CA VAL A 20 -23.16 -24.56 -41.78
C VAL A 20 -24.30 -24.40 -40.76
N ARG A 21 -24.18 -25.13 -39.64
CA ARG A 21 -24.98 -24.95 -38.46
C ARG A 21 -25.18 -23.45 -38.28
N ALA A 22 -26.43 -23.02 -38.32
CA ALA A 22 -26.80 -21.79 -37.65
C ALA A 22 -26.04 -21.84 -36.33
N ARG A 23 -25.02 -20.97 -36.16
CA ARG A 23 -24.47 -20.67 -34.84
C ARG A 23 -25.71 -20.33 -34.05
N GLU A 24 -26.05 -21.18 -33.07
CA GLU A 24 -27.01 -20.82 -32.04
C GLU A 24 -26.63 -19.39 -31.71
N GLN A 25 -27.60 -18.50 -31.71
CA GLN A 25 -27.37 -17.09 -31.39
C GLN A 25 -26.69 -17.13 -30.05
N ASP A 26 -25.35 -16.94 -30.05
CA ASP A 26 -24.55 -17.01 -28.85
C ASP A 26 -25.15 -15.99 -27.88
N GLU A 27 -25.77 -16.49 -26.81
CA GLU A 27 -26.47 -15.66 -25.82
C GLU A 27 -25.42 -14.74 -25.23
N ILE A 28 -25.55 -13.43 -25.50
CA ILE A 28 -24.61 -12.42 -24.99
C ILE A 28 -24.77 -12.37 -23.46
N ILE A 29 -23.73 -12.72 -22.75
CA ILE A 29 -23.67 -12.66 -21.28
C ILE A 29 -23.60 -11.21 -20.87
N LYS A 30 -24.61 -10.74 -20.15
CA LYS A 30 -24.65 -9.36 -19.65
C LYS A 30 -23.89 -9.27 -18.34
N GLU A 31 -22.81 -8.48 -18.33
CA GLU A 31 -22.04 -8.23 -17.13
C GLU A 31 -22.81 -7.35 -16.12
N PRO A 32 -22.53 -7.48 -14.81
CA PRO A 32 -23.09 -6.57 -13.82
C PRO A 32 -22.62 -5.13 -14.06
N PRO A 33 -23.40 -4.12 -13.64
CA PRO A 33 -23.00 -2.74 -13.76
C PRO A 33 -21.64 -2.47 -13.11
N MET A 34 -20.79 -1.68 -13.80
CA MET A 34 -19.48 -1.31 -13.28
C MET A 34 -19.62 -0.36 -12.07
N GLU A 35 -18.94 -0.68 -10.99
CA GLU A 35 -18.76 0.24 -9.88
C GLU A 35 -17.41 0.96 -10.00
N ILE A 36 -17.43 2.29 -9.82
CA ILE A 36 -16.23 3.11 -9.86
C ILE A 36 -16.07 3.90 -8.56
N VAL A 37 -14.82 4.17 -8.18
CA VAL A 37 -14.50 5.05 -7.04
C VAL A 37 -14.81 6.50 -7.38
N GLY A 38 -14.41 6.98 -8.56
CA GLY A 38 -14.75 8.28 -9.11
C GLY A 38 -14.21 9.48 -8.29
N LYS A 39 -13.11 9.30 -7.58
CA LYS A 39 -12.45 10.34 -6.78
C LYS A 39 -11.16 10.80 -7.44
N VAL A 40 -10.87 12.10 -7.32
CA VAL A 40 -9.63 12.72 -7.76
C VAL A 40 -8.77 13.09 -6.56
N PHE A 41 -7.45 12.96 -6.72
CA PHE A 41 -6.47 13.25 -5.69
C PHE A 41 -5.30 14.04 -6.28
N GLN A 42 -4.75 14.97 -5.50
CA GLN A 42 -3.41 15.46 -5.74
C GLN A 42 -2.37 14.44 -5.22
N PRO A 43 -1.09 14.51 -5.65
CA PRO A 43 -0.10 13.48 -5.29
C PRO A 43 -0.01 13.16 -3.79
N ASP A 44 0.03 14.17 -2.93
CA ASP A 44 0.14 13.97 -1.47
C ASP A 44 -1.14 13.36 -0.85
N GLU A 45 -2.30 13.65 -1.43
CA GLU A 45 -3.57 13.02 -1.05
C GLU A 45 -3.62 11.58 -1.52
N PHE A 46 -3.08 11.32 -2.73
CA PHE A 46 -3.02 9.98 -3.29
C PHE A 46 -2.08 9.06 -2.49
N VAL A 47 -0.96 9.59 -1.95
CA VAL A 47 -0.11 8.87 -0.99
C VAL A 47 -0.94 8.36 0.18
N ARG A 48 -1.66 9.26 0.88
CA ARG A 48 -2.48 8.91 2.05
C ARG A 48 -3.58 7.91 1.70
N TYR A 49 -4.22 8.09 0.55
CA TYR A 49 -5.24 7.16 0.07
C TYR A 49 -4.67 5.75 -0.13
N VAL A 50 -3.53 5.63 -0.84
CA VAL A 50 -2.91 4.34 -1.15
C VAL A 50 -2.28 3.69 0.10
N GLU A 51 -1.73 4.47 1.04
CA GLU A 51 -1.22 3.97 2.32
C GLU A 51 -2.31 3.29 3.15
N GLY A 52 -3.55 3.79 3.09
CA GLY A 52 -4.71 3.24 3.80
C GLY A 52 -5.37 2.03 3.13
N LEU A 53 -4.87 1.55 1.96
CA LEU A 53 -5.48 0.43 1.26
C LEU A 53 -4.96 -0.92 1.73
N ASP A 54 -5.88 -1.86 1.93
CA ASP A 54 -5.61 -3.29 2.04
C ASP A 54 -5.87 -3.95 0.70
N PHE A 55 -4.79 -4.34 -0.01
CA PHE A 55 -4.91 -5.00 -1.30
C PHE A 55 -5.39 -6.43 -1.14
N ALA A 56 -6.40 -6.83 -1.95
CA ALA A 56 -6.89 -8.20 -1.99
C ALA A 56 -5.82 -9.17 -2.54
N GLU A 57 -5.94 -10.43 -2.19
CA GLU A 57 -5.11 -11.48 -2.75
C GLU A 57 -5.67 -11.98 -4.12
N PRO A 58 -4.82 -12.27 -5.08
CA PRO A 58 -3.36 -12.15 -5.04
C PRO A 58 -2.90 -10.69 -5.08
N ARG A 59 -1.95 -10.34 -4.21
CA ARG A 59 -1.41 -8.99 -4.14
C ARG A 59 -0.82 -8.56 -5.51
N PRO A 60 -1.01 -7.29 -5.92
CA PRO A 60 -0.49 -6.82 -7.20
C PRO A 60 1.01 -6.98 -7.35
N THR A 61 1.43 -7.56 -8.46
CA THR A 61 2.85 -7.84 -8.80
C THR A 61 3.34 -7.05 -10.00
N ARG A 62 2.44 -6.37 -10.72
CA ARG A 62 2.77 -5.62 -11.94
C ARG A 62 1.96 -4.33 -12.01
N ILE A 63 2.58 -3.32 -12.64
CA ILE A 63 1.93 -2.06 -12.98
C ILE A 63 2.07 -1.86 -14.49
N PHE A 64 0.99 -1.49 -15.14
CA PHE A 64 0.93 -1.16 -16.56
C PHE A 64 0.68 0.32 -16.76
N LEU A 65 1.49 0.94 -17.63
CA LEU A 65 1.26 2.29 -18.10
C LEU A 65 0.57 2.25 -19.47
N HIS A 66 -0.49 3.05 -19.58
CA HIS A 66 -1.29 3.24 -20.76
C HIS A 66 -1.44 4.71 -21.11
N HIS A 67 -2.04 5.00 -22.27
CA HIS A 67 -2.65 6.27 -22.60
C HIS A 67 -4.08 6.04 -23.10
N THR A 68 -4.94 7.04 -22.88
CA THR A 68 -6.34 6.94 -23.32
C THR A 68 -6.50 7.00 -24.83
N TRP A 69 -5.53 7.61 -25.57
CA TRP A 69 -5.68 8.03 -26.94
C TRP A 69 -6.89 8.96 -27.14
N ARG A 70 -8.07 8.53 -26.66
CA ARG A 70 -9.30 9.31 -26.50
C ARG A 70 -9.90 8.98 -25.11
N PRO A 71 -10.37 9.99 -24.35
CA PRO A 71 -10.36 11.44 -24.61
C PRO A 71 -8.95 12.02 -24.69
N THR A 72 -8.79 13.09 -25.50
CA THR A 72 -7.60 13.93 -25.48
C THR A 72 -7.63 14.88 -24.28
N ILE A 73 -6.50 15.60 -24.04
CA ILE A 73 -6.43 16.60 -22.96
C ILE A 73 -7.51 17.68 -23.14
N GLU A 74 -7.71 18.14 -24.39
CA GLU A 74 -8.70 19.16 -24.73
C GLU A 74 -10.14 18.69 -24.54
N GLN A 75 -10.36 17.37 -24.61
CA GLN A 75 -11.68 16.75 -24.41
C GLN A 75 -11.97 16.44 -22.94
N TRP A 76 -10.94 16.53 -22.09
CA TRP A 76 -11.11 16.20 -20.67
C TRP A 76 -12.03 17.20 -19.96
N ARG A 77 -13.01 16.69 -19.19
CA ARG A 77 -14.01 17.44 -18.41
C ARG A 77 -14.14 16.90 -16.98
N GLY A 78 -13.04 16.38 -16.43
CA GLY A 78 -13.03 15.87 -15.07
C GLY A 78 -14.06 14.76 -14.84
N ARG A 79 -14.90 14.95 -13.84
CA ARG A 79 -15.90 13.95 -13.44
C ARG A 79 -16.84 13.53 -14.58
N GLU A 80 -17.24 14.45 -15.45
CA GLU A 80 -18.10 14.12 -16.60
C GLU A 80 -17.43 13.09 -17.52
N THR A 81 -16.15 13.29 -17.81
CA THR A 81 -15.36 12.34 -18.62
C THR A 81 -15.23 10.99 -17.93
N ILE A 82 -14.98 10.94 -16.61
CA ILE A 82 -14.90 9.70 -15.83
C ILE A 82 -16.20 8.88 -15.93
N TYR A 83 -17.37 9.51 -15.76
CA TYR A 83 -18.65 8.83 -15.91
C TYR A 83 -18.97 8.48 -17.38
N GLY A 84 -18.50 9.28 -18.32
CA GLY A 84 -18.55 8.96 -19.75
C GLY A 84 -17.73 7.71 -20.09
N MET A 85 -16.54 7.55 -19.50
CA MET A 85 -15.70 6.35 -19.64
C MET A 85 -16.38 5.13 -19.02
N LYS A 86 -16.99 5.25 -17.84
CA LYS A 86 -17.81 4.19 -17.26
C LYS A 86 -18.90 3.73 -18.24
N ALA A 87 -19.72 4.66 -18.74
CA ALA A 87 -20.77 4.37 -19.69
C ALA A 87 -20.26 3.79 -21.01
N TYR A 88 -19.03 4.15 -21.43
CA TYR A 88 -18.37 3.56 -22.59
C TYR A 88 -18.03 2.10 -22.34
N TYR A 89 -17.39 1.76 -21.21
CA TYR A 89 -17.02 0.38 -20.87
C TYR A 89 -18.24 -0.52 -20.67
N GLU A 90 -19.33 -0.02 -20.09
CA GLU A 90 -20.58 -0.77 -19.88
C GLU A 90 -21.31 -1.16 -21.17
N ARG A 91 -20.94 -0.55 -22.31
CA ARG A 91 -21.55 -0.86 -23.62
C ARG A 91 -20.63 -1.64 -24.56
N GLN A 92 -19.43 -2.02 -24.10
CA GLN A 92 -18.52 -2.79 -24.94
C GLN A 92 -18.98 -4.23 -25.08
N ILE A 93 -18.92 -4.76 -26.30
CA ILE A 93 -19.04 -6.20 -26.55
C ILE A 93 -17.61 -6.77 -26.62
N TRP A 94 -17.35 -7.82 -25.90
CA TRP A 94 -16.04 -8.48 -25.86
C TRP A 94 -16.18 -9.98 -25.77
N GLU A 95 -15.17 -10.70 -26.20
CA GLU A 95 -15.09 -12.16 -26.22
C GLU A 95 -14.08 -12.63 -25.15
N ASP A 96 -14.49 -13.57 -24.32
CA ASP A 96 -13.64 -14.20 -23.32
C ASP A 96 -12.65 -15.18 -23.96
N LEU A 97 -11.85 -15.87 -23.15
CA LEU A 97 -10.88 -16.86 -23.63
C LEU A 97 -11.53 -18.15 -24.14
N ASP A 98 -12.77 -18.40 -23.77
CA ASP A 98 -13.57 -19.55 -24.20
C ASP A 98 -14.42 -19.25 -25.45
N GLY A 99 -14.35 -18.01 -25.97
CA GLY A 99 -15.09 -17.57 -27.16
C GLY A 99 -16.52 -17.11 -26.89
N ARG A 100 -16.91 -16.90 -25.62
CA ARG A 100 -18.25 -16.39 -25.26
C ARG A 100 -18.29 -14.88 -25.39
N LEU A 101 -19.42 -14.36 -25.88
CA LEU A 101 -19.62 -12.92 -25.99
C LEU A 101 -20.21 -12.34 -24.70
N HIS A 102 -19.68 -11.22 -24.29
CA HIS A 102 -20.11 -10.47 -23.12
C HIS A 102 -20.48 -9.04 -23.52
N GLU A 103 -21.52 -8.49 -22.88
CA GLU A 103 -21.90 -7.08 -22.96
C GLU A 103 -21.57 -6.39 -21.65
N GLY A 104 -20.78 -5.32 -21.74
CA GLY A 104 -20.29 -4.57 -20.60
C GLY A 104 -19.00 -5.13 -20.01
N TRP A 105 -18.25 -4.26 -19.35
CA TRP A 105 -17.15 -4.62 -18.48
C TRP A 105 -17.53 -4.23 -17.06
N ASN A 106 -17.30 -5.12 -16.10
CA ASN A 106 -17.58 -4.88 -14.69
C ASN A 106 -16.42 -4.14 -13.96
N ALA A 107 -15.27 -3.97 -14.62
CA ALA A 107 -14.15 -3.17 -14.17
C ALA A 107 -13.46 -2.51 -15.37
N GLY A 108 -12.72 -1.43 -15.11
CA GLY A 108 -11.85 -0.75 -16.09
C GLY A 108 -10.41 -0.63 -15.59
N PRO A 109 -9.62 0.29 -16.15
CA PRO A 109 -8.32 0.63 -15.59
C PRO A 109 -8.50 1.23 -14.18
N HIS A 110 -7.44 1.22 -13.39
CA HIS A 110 -7.52 1.69 -12.00
C HIS A 110 -7.43 3.21 -11.91
N LEU A 111 -6.54 3.81 -12.69
CA LEU A 111 -6.26 5.24 -12.62
C LEU A 111 -6.37 5.91 -13.99
N PHE A 112 -6.97 7.11 -14.00
CA PHE A 112 -6.81 8.07 -15.07
C PHE A 112 -6.00 9.27 -14.53
N VAL A 113 -4.85 9.52 -15.14
CA VAL A 113 -4.03 10.68 -14.80
C VAL A 113 -4.33 11.80 -15.80
N ALA A 114 -4.88 12.87 -15.29
CA ALA A 114 -5.44 13.97 -16.04
C ALA A 114 -4.86 15.32 -15.60
N PRO A 115 -5.11 16.43 -16.33
CA PRO A 115 -4.57 17.74 -15.96
C PRO A 115 -4.99 18.22 -14.57
N ASP A 116 -6.13 17.74 -14.07
CA ASP A 116 -6.74 18.12 -12.78
C ASP A 116 -6.38 17.17 -11.62
N GLY A 117 -5.69 16.05 -11.88
CA GLY A 117 -5.24 15.15 -10.83
C GLY A 117 -5.21 13.67 -11.22
N ILE A 118 -5.03 12.84 -10.21
CA ILE A 118 -5.02 11.38 -10.27
C ILE A 118 -6.42 10.88 -9.92
N TRP A 119 -7.17 10.46 -10.91
CA TRP A 119 -8.50 9.91 -10.75
C TRP A 119 -8.45 8.41 -10.46
N VAL A 120 -8.99 7.97 -9.34
CA VAL A 120 -9.23 6.56 -9.07
C VAL A 120 -10.54 6.16 -9.72
N PHE A 121 -10.44 5.27 -10.72
CA PHE A 121 -11.59 4.76 -11.47
C PHE A 121 -12.04 3.42 -10.92
N SER A 122 -11.36 2.32 -11.22
CA SER A 122 -11.62 1.05 -10.56
C SER A 122 -10.93 1.00 -9.20
N ASP A 123 -11.50 0.27 -8.26
CA ASP A 123 -10.95 0.14 -6.92
C ASP A 123 -9.56 -0.52 -6.97
N LEU A 124 -8.55 0.18 -6.45
CA LEU A 124 -7.16 -0.29 -6.41
C LEU A 124 -6.96 -1.57 -5.59
N ARG A 125 -7.91 -1.96 -4.76
CA ARG A 125 -7.81 -3.19 -3.96
C ARG A 125 -7.97 -4.46 -4.79
N TYR A 126 -8.74 -4.40 -5.87
CA TYR A 126 -9.10 -5.54 -6.71
C TYR A 126 -8.44 -5.46 -8.09
N ASP A 127 -8.54 -6.51 -8.88
CA ASP A 127 -8.07 -6.51 -10.26
C ASP A 127 -8.99 -5.65 -11.15
N GLY A 128 -8.37 -4.97 -12.10
CA GLY A 128 -9.05 -4.17 -13.12
C GLY A 128 -8.83 -4.74 -14.50
N VAL A 129 -9.28 -4.02 -15.53
CA VAL A 129 -9.14 -4.43 -16.93
C VAL A 129 -8.29 -3.42 -17.69
N GLY A 130 -7.31 -3.91 -18.44
CA GLY A 130 -6.42 -3.07 -19.25
C GLY A 130 -5.63 -3.82 -20.31
N VAL A 131 -5.22 -5.07 -20.08
CA VAL A 131 -4.45 -5.88 -21.02
C VAL A 131 -5.00 -7.30 -21.07
N ARG A 132 -5.54 -7.73 -22.21
CA ARG A 132 -6.13 -9.07 -22.38
C ARG A 132 -5.15 -10.17 -21.95
N GLY A 133 -5.58 -11.06 -21.05
CA GLY A 133 -4.76 -12.16 -20.51
C GLY A 133 -3.74 -11.74 -19.44
N HIS A 134 -3.68 -10.46 -19.07
CA HIS A 134 -2.69 -9.95 -18.12
C HIS A 134 -3.31 -9.03 -17.05
N ASN A 135 -4.58 -9.23 -16.70
CA ASN A 135 -5.29 -8.39 -15.74
C ASN A 135 -5.10 -8.84 -14.28
N THR A 136 -4.85 -10.14 -14.06
CA THR A 136 -4.69 -10.70 -12.70
C THR A 136 -3.43 -10.18 -12.02
N ALA A 137 -3.58 -9.78 -10.76
CA ALA A 137 -2.52 -9.21 -9.91
C ALA A 137 -1.80 -8.02 -10.56
N THR A 138 -2.54 -7.15 -11.27
CA THR A 138 -1.98 -5.99 -11.96
C THR A 138 -2.71 -4.71 -11.60
N ARG A 139 -2.02 -3.55 -11.80
CA ARG A 139 -2.64 -2.23 -11.71
C ARG A 139 -2.38 -1.47 -13.00
N HIS A 140 -3.42 -0.86 -13.53
CA HIS A 140 -3.43 -0.16 -14.82
C HIS A 140 -3.59 1.34 -14.60
N LEU A 141 -2.68 2.13 -15.16
CA LEU A 141 -2.67 3.58 -15.12
C LEU A 141 -2.75 4.15 -16.53
N GLU A 142 -3.76 4.95 -16.80
CA GLU A 142 -4.01 5.62 -18.09
C GLU A 142 -3.63 7.10 -18.02
N MET A 143 -2.66 7.52 -18.82
CA MET A 143 -2.42 8.96 -19.07
C MET A 143 -3.48 9.49 -20.02
N VAL A 144 -4.19 10.55 -19.65
CA VAL A 144 -5.18 11.18 -20.53
C VAL A 144 -4.47 11.90 -21.67
N GLY A 145 -4.78 11.49 -22.91
CA GLY A 145 -4.20 12.08 -24.12
C GLY A 145 -3.69 11.06 -25.12
N ASP A 146 -3.14 11.58 -26.23
CA ASP A 146 -2.46 10.81 -27.27
C ASP A 146 -0.96 11.15 -27.25
N TYR A 147 -0.13 10.12 -27.06
CA TYR A 147 1.33 10.24 -26.94
C TYR A 147 2.08 9.44 -28.01
N ASP A 148 1.48 9.27 -29.18
CA ASP A 148 2.17 8.65 -30.31
C ASP A 148 3.22 9.57 -30.93
N GLU A 149 2.98 10.89 -30.98
CA GLU A 149 3.87 11.85 -31.59
C GLU A 149 4.61 12.76 -30.61
N LYS A 150 4.05 12.98 -29.41
CA LYS A 150 4.60 13.88 -28.40
C LYS A 150 4.64 13.23 -27.02
N LEU A 151 5.60 13.64 -26.21
CA LEU A 151 5.70 13.20 -24.81
C LEU A 151 4.64 13.89 -23.94
N PRO A 152 4.16 13.25 -22.87
CA PRO A 152 3.39 13.93 -21.83
C PRO A 152 4.27 15.01 -21.17
N SER A 153 3.63 16.08 -20.72
CA SER A 153 4.31 17.21 -20.07
C SER A 153 3.41 17.87 -19.03
N GLY A 154 3.98 18.78 -18.22
CA GLY A 154 3.25 19.49 -17.18
C GLY A 154 2.55 18.56 -16.19
N PRO A 155 1.35 18.92 -15.69
CA PRO A 155 0.67 18.18 -14.63
C PRO A 155 0.47 16.69 -14.94
N ILE A 156 0.19 16.32 -16.18
CA ILE A 156 0.00 14.89 -16.54
C ILE A 156 1.28 14.10 -16.34
N LEU A 157 2.43 14.62 -16.74
CA LEU A 157 3.71 13.95 -16.51
C LEU A 157 4.03 13.87 -15.03
N GLU A 158 3.90 14.98 -14.31
CA GLU A 158 4.17 15.07 -12.87
C GLU A 158 3.30 14.09 -12.07
N TYR A 159 2.01 14.07 -12.34
CA TYR A 159 1.06 13.17 -11.67
C TYR A 159 1.27 11.71 -12.07
N THR A 160 1.66 11.44 -13.32
CA THR A 160 1.99 10.08 -13.78
C THR A 160 3.20 9.53 -13.03
N ILE A 161 4.28 10.32 -12.96
CA ILE A 161 5.49 9.93 -12.23
C ILE A 161 5.17 9.70 -10.75
N ALA A 162 4.41 10.60 -10.13
CA ALA A 162 4.00 10.47 -8.73
C ALA A 162 3.13 9.22 -8.52
N ALA A 163 2.08 9.00 -9.33
CA ALA A 163 1.19 7.85 -9.19
C ALA A 163 1.94 6.51 -9.37
N LEU A 164 2.81 6.42 -10.39
CA LEU A 164 3.68 5.26 -10.58
C LEU A 164 4.62 5.06 -9.39
N GLY A 165 5.28 6.11 -8.93
CA GLY A 165 6.20 6.05 -7.79
C GLY A 165 5.51 5.59 -6.51
N ILE A 166 4.34 6.15 -6.19
CA ILE A 166 3.52 5.79 -5.02
C ILE A 166 3.13 4.31 -5.07
N LEU A 167 2.61 3.84 -6.21
CA LEU A 167 2.21 2.44 -6.36
C LEU A 167 3.41 1.49 -6.25
N HIS A 168 4.57 1.80 -6.88
CA HIS A 168 5.76 0.97 -6.77
C HIS A 168 6.27 0.89 -5.33
N VAL A 169 6.30 2.00 -4.60
CA VAL A 169 6.69 2.02 -3.17
C VAL A 169 5.73 1.19 -2.32
N ARG A 170 4.42 1.41 -2.47
CA ARG A 170 3.40 0.75 -1.64
C ARG A 170 3.31 -0.75 -1.87
N LEU A 171 3.54 -1.19 -3.11
CA LEU A 171 3.50 -2.60 -3.50
C LEU A 171 4.87 -3.29 -3.34
N GLY A 172 5.94 -2.55 -3.08
CA GLY A 172 7.30 -3.08 -2.98
C GLY A 172 7.86 -3.54 -4.33
N LEU A 173 7.42 -2.93 -5.44
CA LEU A 173 7.82 -3.30 -6.79
C LEU A 173 9.01 -2.45 -7.26
N ASP A 174 9.88 -3.06 -8.10
CA ASP A 174 10.94 -2.32 -8.78
C ASP A 174 10.37 -1.59 -10.00
N ALA A 175 10.56 -0.27 -10.06
CA ALA A 175 10.12 0.55 -11.19
C ALA A 175 10.79 0.18 -12.51
N ALA A 176 11.94 -0.50 -12.48
CA ALA A 176 12.58 -1.05 -13.68
C ALA A 176 11.68 -2.05 -14.43
N ASN A 177 10.76 -2.69 -13.69
CA ASN A 177 9.81 -3.67 -14.23
C ASN A 177 8.47 -3.07 -14.66
N LEU A 178 8.39 -1.74 -14.88
CA LEU A 178 7.20 -1.09 -15.41
C LEU A 178 6.81 -1.71 -16.76
N ASN A 179 5.56 -2.10 -16.90
CA ASN A 179 5.03 -2.70 -18.12
C ASN A 179 4.28 -1.64 -18.96
N PHE A 180 4.34 -1.82 -20.27
CA PHE A 180 3.54 -1.06 -21.21
C PHE A 180 2.51 -1.98 -21.88
N HIS A 181 1.37 -1.45 -22.27
CA HIS A 181 0.38 -2.25 -23.01
C HIS A 181 0.98 -2.86 -24.27
N ARG A 182 1.81 -2.11 -25.01
CA ARG A 182 2.48 -2.61 -26.25
C ARG A 182 3.47 -3.75 -26.03
N ASP A 183 3.89 -4.03 -24.79
CA ASP A 183 4.75 -5.18 -24.53
C ASP A 183 4.00 -6.51 -24.75
N TYR A 184 2.65 -6.46 -24.76
CA TYR A 184 1.76 -7.62 -24.84
C TYR A 184 0.72 -7.51 -25.97
N SER A 185 0.84 -6.50 -26.83
CA SER A 185 -0.09 -6.27 -27.93
C SER A 185 0.58 -5.54 -29.09
N THR A 186 -0.08 -5.49 -30.25
CA THR A 186 0.37 -4.72 -31.43
C THR A 186 0.03 -3.23 -31.36
N LYS A 187 -0.60 -2.78 -30.27
CA LYS A 187 -0.96 -1.37 -30.05
C LYS A 187 0.28 -0.52 -29.77
N THR A 188 0.17 0.79 -29.95
CA THR A 188 1.27 1.75 -29.65
C THR A 188 1.28 2.19 -28.18
N CYS A 189 0.23 1.88 -27.42
CA CYS A 189 0.01 2.29 -26.04
C CYS A 189 1.21 1.94 -25.12
N PRO A 190 1.70 2.86 -24.32
CA PRO A 190 1.18 4.17 -23.90
C PRO A 190 1.54 5.35 -24.84
N GLY A 191 1.74 5.12 -26.11
CA GLY A 191 2.16 6.07 -27.13
C GLY A 191 3.59 5.81 -27.59
N LYS A 192 3.86 5.93 -28.90
CA LYS A 192 5.18 5.65 -29.50
C LYS A 192 6.28 6.54 -28.93
N ALA A 193 5.97 7.79 -28.60
CA ALA A 193 6.94 8.73 -28.05
C ALA A 193 7.38 8.33 -26.62
N VAL A 194 6.52 7.69 -25.84
CA VAL A 194 6.83 7.29 -24.44
C VAL A 194 7.70 6.03 -24.47
N GLN A 195 8.95 6.14 -24.04
CA GLN A 195 9.89 5.04 -23.96
C GLN A 195 10.21 4.69 -22.51
N LYS A 196 10.44 3.39 -22.22
CA LYS A 196 10.84 2.93 -20.86
C LYS A 196 12.12 3.63 -20.40
N SER A 197 13.10 3.77 -21.28
CA SER A 197 14.35 4.48 -20.99
C SER A 197 14.17 5.95 -20.65
N TRP A 198 13.04 6.54 -20.99
CA TRP A 198 12.71 7.93 -20.67
C TRP A 198 11.89 8.05 -19.38
N ILE A 199 10.85 7.22 -19.17
CA ILE A 199 9.95 7.36 -18.02
C ILE A 199 10.49 6.68 -16.74
N ILE A 200 11.11 5.50 -16.86
CA ILE A 200 11.56 4.73 -15.69
C ILE A 200 12.57 5.51 -14.83
N PRO A 201 13.62 6.17 -15.39
CA PRO A 201 14.54 6.95 -14.57
C PRO A 201 13.86 8.08 -13.79
N GLN A 202 12.81 8.69 -14.34
CA GLN A 202 12.05 9.75 -13.68
C GLN A 202 11.24 9.19 -12.50
N VAL A 203 10.60 8.02 -12.67
CA VAL A 203 9.90 7.32 -11.59
C VAL A 203 10.87 6.91 -10.48
N GLN A 204 12.04 6.37 -10.85
CA GLN A 204 13.09 6.00 -9.88
C GLN A 204 13.63 7.21 -9.11
N ALA A 205 13.84 8.33 -9.79
CA ALA A 205 14.28 9.58 -9.14
C ALA A 205 13.22 10.09 -8.16
N TRP A 206 11.94 10.03 -8.54
CA TRP A 206 10.83 10.39 -7.65
C TRP A 206 10.78 9.48 -6.41
N ILE A 207 10.90 8.15 -6.58
CA ILE A 207 10.93 7.17 -5.48
C ILE A 207 12.08 7.46 -4.52
N LYS A 208 13.26 7.76 -5.05
CA LYS A 208 14.43 8.12 -4.26
C LYS A 208 14.15 9.37 -3.41
N ALA A 209 13.71 10.45 -4.04
CA ALA A 209 13.38 11.71 -3.35
C ALA A 209 12.26 11.54 -2.30
N TYR A 210 11.24 10.73 -2.60
CA TYR A 210 10.18 10.40 -1.66
C TYR A 210 10.72 9.68 -0.41
N ARG A 211 11.58 8.67 -0.59
CA ARG A 211 12.19 7.93 0.53
C ARG A 211 13.10 8.82 1.37
N GLU A 212 13.90 9.67 0.74
CA GLU A 212 14.78 10.62 1.44
C GLU A 212 13.96 11.60 2.30
N ARG A 213 12.87 12.13 1.77
CA ARG A 213 11.95 13.00 2.52
C ARG A 213 11.33 12.28 3.73
N LYS A 214 10.84 11.05 3.54
CA LYS A 214 10.27 10.24 4.64
C LYS A 214 11.30 9.93 5.72
N LEU A 215 12.55 9.65 5.35
CA LEU A 215 13.63 9.44 6.32
C LEU A 215 13.96 10.72 7.10
N ALA A 216 13.94 11.88 6.44
CA ALA A 216 14.14 13.17 7.11
C ALA A 216 13.00 13.47 8.10
N GLU A 217 11.74 13.27 7.71
CA GLU A 217 10.57 13.41 8.59
C GLU A 217 10.70 12.51 9.84
N LEU A 218 11.09 11.24 9.67
CA LEU A 218 11.33 10.32 10.80
C LEU A 218 12.48 10.78 11.69
N GLY A 219 13.53 11.36 11.11
CA GLY A 219 14.66 11.94 11.85
C GLY A 219 14.23 13.12 12.73
N GLU A 220 13.34 13.98 12.22
CA GLU A 220 12.75 15.09 12.99
C GLU A 220 11.90 14.60 14.17
N VAL A 221 11.03 13.61 13.92
CA VAL A 221 10.20 13.00 14.99
C VAL A 221 11.10 12.40 16.06
N ARG A 222 12.12 11.62 15.67
CA ARG A 222 13.09 11.04 16.61
C ARG A 222 13.79 12.13 17.44
N SER A 223 14.23 13.21 16.81
CA SER A 223 14.91 14.33 17.50
C SER A 223 13.98 15.05 18.47
N ALA A 224 12.70 15.19 18.11
CA ALA A 224 11.68 15.78 19.00
C ALA A 224 11.43 14.89 20.22
N LEU A 225 11.32 13.57 20.02
CA LEU A 225 11.14 12.62 21.12
C LEU A 225 12.36 12.62 22.06
N VAL A 226 13.60 12.66 21.54
CA VAL A 226 14.81 12.74 22.37
C VAL A 226 14.80 14.01 23.20
N ARG A 227 14.46 15.18 22.62
CA ARG A 227 14.35 16.43 23.39
C ARG A 227 13.29 16.33 24.49
N LEU A 228 12.10 15.81 24.17
CA LEU A 228 11.04 15.63 25.15
C LEU A 228 11.49 14.72 26.31
N ILE A 229 12.15 13.62 26.03
CA ILE A 229 12.68 12.72 27.06
C ILE A 229 13.73 13.45 27.92
N GLN A 230 14.62 14.23 27.30
CA GLN A 230 15.64 15.02 28.03
C GLN A 230 14.98 16.06 28.96
N ASP A 231 13.89 16.71 28.52
CA ASP A 231 13.14 17.67 29.34
C ASP A 231 12.42 17.00 30.53
N LEU A 232 12.13 15.70 30.43
CA LEU A 232 11.51 14.91 31.49
C LEU A 232 12.53 14.29 32.47
N MET A 233 13.83 14.28 32.11
CA MET A 233 14.88 13.67 32.96
C MET A 233 15.02 14.41 34.29
N VAL A 234 15.14 13.62 35.35
CA VAL A 234 15.44 14.17 36.70
C VAL A 234 16.94 14.18 36.95
N PRO A 235 17.46 15.15 37.69
CA PRO A 235 18.85 15.17 38.07
C PRO A 235 19.26 13.89 38.84
N THR A 236 20.34 13.25 38.44
CA THR A 236 20.88 12.06 39.09
C THR A 236 22.32 12.28 39.50
N ASN A 237 22.76 11.53 40.54
CA ASN A 237 24.17 11.43 40.85
C ASN A 237 24.85 10.47 39.83
N PRO A 238 25.76 10.96 38.99
CA PRO A 238 26.39 10.11 37.98
C PRO A 238 27.28 9.00 38.59
N ASN A 239 27.60 9.09 39.86
CA ASN A 239 28.35 8.07 40.60
C ASN A 239 27.49 7.02 41.28
N ALA A 240 26.15 7.19 41.27
CA ALA A 240 25.22 6.21 41.80
C ALA A 240 25.26 4.93 40.95
N ALA A 241 25.03 3.77 41.59
CA ALA A 241 25.10 2.47 40.94
C ALA A 241 24.09 2.36 39.76
N LEU A 242 22.85 2.82 39.94
CA LEU A 242 21.82 2.81 38.91
C LEU A 242 22.20 3.71 37.73
N ALA A 243 22.78 4.90 37.98
CA ALA A 243 23.22 5.80 36.90
C ALA A 243 24.35 5.18 36.06
N LYS A 244 25.33 4.54 36.71
CA LYS A 244 26.41 3.81 36.01
C LYS A 244 25.87 2.61 35.24
N GLY A 245 24.99 1.83 35.85
CA GLY A 245 24.37 0.71 35.18
C GLY A 245 23.50 1.12 33.97
N ALA A 246 22.91 2.32 34.01
CA ALA A 246 22.19 2.89 32.87
C ALA A 246 23.17 3.33 31.76
N GLU A 247 24.29 3.99 32.09
CA GLU A 247 25.31 4.39 31.14
C GLU A 247 25.93 3.18 30.42
N GLU A 248 26.29 2.13 31.17
CA GLU A 248 26.82 0.87 30.60
C GLU A 248 25.88 0.22 29.59
N ARG A 249 24.57 0.42 29.75
CA ARG A 249 23.51 -0.11 28.87
C ARG A 249 23.11 0.88 27.77
N GLY A 250 23.75 2.04 27.70
CA GLY A 250 23.43 3.09 26.73
C GLY A 250 22.03 3.70 26.91
N LEU A 251 21.48 3.63 28.13
CA LEU A 251 20.20 4.23 28.46
C LEU A 251 20.34 5.74 28.63
N LEU A 252 19.24 6.46 28.37
CA LEU A 252 19.16 7.91 28.63
C LEU A 252 19.17 8.18 30.14
N GLY A 253 19.22 9.45 30.52
CA GLY A 253 19.16 9.85 31.95
C GLY A 253 17.85 9.43 32.62
N ALA A 254 17.83 9.49 33.94
CA ALA A 254 16.70 9.01 34.73
C ALA A 254 15.42 9.80 34.50
N LEU A 255 14.29 9.11 34.40
CA LEU A 255 12.95 9.65 34.27
C LEU A 255 12.22 9.74 35.62
N THR A 256 12.75 9.07 36.67
CA THR A 256 12.24 9.14 38.04
C THR A 256 13.36 9.34 39.03
N HIS A 257 13.03 9.79 40.23
CA HIS A 257 13.94 9.66 41.36
C HIS A 257 14.11 8.20 41.76
N GLU A 258 15.13 7.91 42.53
CA GLU A 258 15.33 6.60 43.15
C GLU A 258 14.16 6.29 44.07
N ILE A 259 13.57 5.10 43.94
CA ILE A 259 12.40 4.65 44.69
C ILE A 259 12.81 3.42 45.51
N PRO A 260 12.91 3.53 46.83
CA PRO A 260 13.13 2.36 47.68
C PRO A 260 11.89 1.46 47.72
N ILE A 261 12.09 0.16 47.55
CA ILE A 261 11.05 -0.87 47.63
C ILE A 261 11.55 -2.03 48.48
N GLU A 262 10.63 -2.85 48.97
CA GLU A 262 10.92 -4.05 49.73
C GLU A 262 10.22 -5.25 49.06
N ILE A 263 10.96 -6.31 48.84
CA ILE A 263 10.47 -7.55 48.24
C ILE A 263 10.99 -8.70 49.10
N ASP A 264 10.13 -9.50 49.68
CA ASP A 264 10.44 -10.66 50.55
C ASP A 264 11.45 -10.33 51.67
N ASP A 265 11.16 -9.25 52.42
CA ASP A 265 11.98 -8.71 53.51
C ASP A 265 13.40 -8.22 53.12
N ARG A 266 13.65 -8.03 51.79
CA ARG A 266 14.88 -7.48 51.27
C ARG A 266 14.63 -6.14 50.60
N GLY A 267 15.45 -5.13 50.91
CA GLY A 267 15.41 -3.80 50.35
C GLY A 267 16.02 -3.72 48.97
N TYR A 268 15.39 -3.01 48.11
CA TYR A 268 15.91 -2.67 46.73
C TYR A 268 15.69 -1.20 46.46
N ILE A 269 16.46 -0.66 45.53
CA ILE A 269 16.24 0.65 44.91
C ILE A 269 15.92 0.45 43.44
N ILE A 270 14.83 1.05 42.97
CA ILE A 270 14.43 1.03 41.55
C ILE A 270 14.42 2.45 40.98
N GLN A 271 14.82 2.57 39.71
CA GLN A 271 14.81 3.85 38.99
C GLN A 271 14.53 3.60 37.50
N LEU A 272 13.74 4.47 36.86
CA LEU A 272 13.38 4.38 35.45
C LEU A 272 14.30 5.26 34.59
N PHE A 273 14.93 4.65 33.56
CA PHE A 273 15.81 5.28 32.57
C PHE A 273 15.31 5.09 31.11
N GLY A 274 14.02 4.87 30.88
CA GLY A 274 13.49 4.31 29.65
C GLY A 274 13.26 2.80 29.79
N GLU A 275 14.12 2.16 30.58
CA GLU A 275 13.99 0.82 31.14
C GLU A 275 14.11 0.92 32.67
N ALA A 276 13.38 0.10 33.42
CA ALA A 276 13.49 0.09 34.87
C ALA A 276 14.75 -0.69 35.28
N LEU A 277 15.64 -0.05 36.03
CA LEU A 277 16.78 -0.67 36.68
C LEU A 277 16.51 -0.83 38.18
N ILE A 278 16.95 -1.95 38.72
CA ILE A 278 16.81 -2.33 40.13
C ILE A 278 18.15 -2.77 40.68
N VAL A 279 18.42 -2.42 41.92
CA VAL A 279 19.62 -2.82 42.64
C VAL A 279 19.29 -3.20 44.06
N PRO A 280 19.84 -4.31 44.64
CA PRO A 280 19.68 -4.61 46.06
C PRO A 280 20.32 -3.50 46.93
N ALA A 281 19.64 -3.11 48.00
CA ALA A 281 20.15 -2.07 48.89
C ALA A 281 21.43 -2.49 49.68
N ASP A 282 21.68 -3.77 49.73
CA ASP A 282 22.87 -4.40 50.40
C ASP A 282 23.96 -4.79 49.39
N ASP A 283 23.75 -4.66 48.07
CA ASP A 283 24.72 -5.07 47.05
C ASP A 283 24.60 -4.18 45.77
N TRP A 284 25.21 -3.00 45.83
CA TRP A 284 25.15 -1.96 44.82
C TRP A 284 25.86 -2.33 43.51
N ASP A 285 26.63 -3.42 43.47
CA ASP A 285 27.28 -3.88 42.25
C ASP A 285 26.37 -4.73 41.37
N LYS A 286 25.19 -5.12 41.89
CA LYS A 286 24.20 -5.95 41.18
C LYS A 286 23.09 -5.13 40.56
N VAL A 287 23.41 -4.20 39.67
CA VAL A 287 22.43 -3.49 38.91
C VAL A 287 21.84 -4.41 37.82
N MET A 288 20.54 -4.59 37.82
CA MET A 288 19.79 -5.46 36.89
C MET A 288 18.69 -4.65 36.22
N THR A 289 18.24 -5.08 35.05
CA THR A 289 16.92 -4.68 34.54
C THR A 289 15.84 -5.38 35.32
N LEU A 290 14.61 -4.85 35.31
CA LEU A 290 13.48 -5.49 35.97
C LEU A 290 13.23 -6.92 35.42
N ASP A 291 13.39 -7.10 34.11
CA ASP A 291 13.27 -8.42 33.46
C ASP A 291 14.34 -9.41 33.88
N GLU A 292 15.58 -8.95 34.13
CA GLU A 292 16.65 -9.78 34.66
C GLU A 292 16.37 -10.21 36.11
N PHE A 293 15.91 -9.25 36.91
CA PHE A 293 15.48 -9.50 38.28
C PHE A 293 14.35 -10.52 38.35
N GLU A 294 13.26 -10.31 37.58
CA GLU A 294 12.11 -11.24 37.55
C GLU A 294 12.54 -12.67 37.15
N ARG A 295 13.41 -12.79 36.14
CA ARG A 295 13.94 -14.11 35.74
C ARG A 295 14.76 -14.78 36.83
N GLN A 296 15.53 -14.01 37.60
CA GLN A 296 16.32 -14.53 38.70
C GLN A 296 15.41 -15.03 39.83
N GLU A 297 14.42 -14.22 40.22
CA GLU A 297 13.47 -14.57 41.27
C GLU A 297 12.56 -15.75 40.89
N MET A 298 12.04 -15.79 39.66
CA MET A 298 11.28 -16.95 39.17
C MET A 298 12.15 -18.21 39.07
N GLY A 299 13.43 -18.06 38.75
CA GLY A 299 14.40 -19.18 38.80
C GLY A 299 14.65 -19.69 40.20
N ALA A 300 14.67 -18.80 41.19
CA ALA A 300 14.81 -19.13 42.61
C ALA A 300 13.52 -19.73 43.19
N ALA A 301 12.32 -19.20 42.85
CA ALA A 301 11.03 -19.68 43.29
C ALA A 301 10.72 -21.12 42.84
N ARG A 302 11.28 -21.55 41.70
CA ARG A 302 11.19 -22.97 41.26
C ARG A 302 11.99 -23.95 42.15
N LYS A 303 12.87 -23.44 42.99
CA LYS A 303 13.71 -24.26 43.93
C LYS A 303 13.23 -24.20 45.38
N ALA A 304 12.27 -23.33 45.71
CA ALA A 304 11.70 -23.20 47.06
C ALA A 304 10.31 -23.82 47.15
N PRO A 305 9.94 -24.51 48.25
CA PRO A 305 8.57 -24.98 48.47
C PRO A 305 7.64 -23.77 48.65
N ALA A 306 6.48 -23.83 48.00
CA ALA A 306 5.47 -22.76 47.93
C ALA A 306 5.18 -22.16 49.33
N THR A 307 5.60 -20.91 49.54
CA THR A 307 5.24 -20.13 50.72
C THR A 307 4.22 -19.07 50.33
N ARG A 308 3.20 -19.01 51.11
CA ARG A 308 1.92 -18.31 51.00
C ARG A 308 2.12 -16.79 50.89
N VAL A 309 1.61 -16.17 49.83
CA VAL A 309 1.50 -14.71 49.70
C VAL A 309 0.46 -14.20 50.70
N VAL A 310 0.85 -13.37 51.64
CA VAL A 310 -0.05 -12.54 52.46
C VAL A 310 -0.07 -11.13 51.83
N GLY A 311 -1.30 -10.71 51.47
CA GLY A 311 -1.59 -9.59 50.62
C GLY A 311 -0.95 -8.26 51.00
N GLY A 312 -0.28 -7.66 50.01
CA GLY A 312 -0.04 -6.24 49.93
C GLY A 312 -1.00 -5.64 48.90
N GLN A 313 -1.80 -4.65 49.29
CA GLN A 313 -2.70 -3.93 48.41
C GLN A 313 -1.89 -3.11 47.40
N VAL A 314 -1.89 -3.52 46.14
CA VAL A 314 -1.53 -2.62 45.03
C VAL A 314 -2.69 -1.62 44.91
N ARG A 315 -2.45 -0.36 45.31
CA ARG A 315 -3.33 0.74 44.90
C ARG A 315 -3.13 0.97 43.43
N GLU A 316 -4.10 0.59 42.62
CA GLU A 316 -4.24 1.06 41.26
C GLU A 316 -4.17 2.62 41.23
N LEU A 317 -3.12 3.15 40.66
CA LEU A 317 -3.10 4.54 40.23
C LEU A 317 -4.08 4.67 39.06
N ALA A 318 -5.33 5.00 39.39
CA ALA A 318 -6.32 5.37 38.39
C ALA A 318 -5.78 6.52 37.54
N MET A 319 -5.57 6.27 36.25
CA MET A 319 -5.37 7.34 35.29
C MET A 319 -6.59 8.26 35.31
N ASN A 320 -6.36 9.50 35.66
CA ASN A 320 -7.38 10.54 35.71
C ASN A 320 -7.69 10.99 34.26
N PRO A 321 -8.89 10.73 33.71
CA PRO A 321 -9.22 11.13 32.34
C PRO A 321 -9.87 12.52 32.36
N LYS A 322 -9.10 13.58 32.66
CA LYS A 322 -9.55 14.96 32.44
C LYS A 322 -8.35 15.89 32.23
N VAL A 323 -7.80 15.86 31.00
CA VAL A 323 -7.12 17.04 30.44
C VAL A 323 -8.08 17.59 29.38
N PRO A 324 -8.62 18.82 29.53
CA PRO A 324 -9.45 19.42 28.51
C PRO A 324 -8.59 19.82 27.30
N ILE A 325 -9.03 19.48 26.13
CA ILE A 325 -8.47 19.96 24.86
C ILE A 325 -8.85 21.43 24.72
N PRO A 326 -7.91 22.40 24.57
CA PRO A 326 -8.25 23.77 24.31
C PRO A 326 -8.67 23.95 22.85
N GLY A 327 -9.90 24.38 22.57
CA GLY A 327 -10.28 24.87 21.25
C GLY A 327 -11.64 24.47 20.72
N GLU A 328 -12.71 24.58 21.48
CA GLU A 328 -14.05 24.82 20.91
C GLU A 328 -14.59 26.19 21.40
N GLY A 329 -14.20 27.21 20.66
CA GLY A 329 -14.79 28.55 20.73
C GLY A 329 -16.02 28.62 19.86
N SER A 330 -17.17 28.63 20.48
CA SER A 330 -18.48 29.01 19.95
C SER A 330 -18.41 30.25 19.06
N MET A 331 -18.84 30.12 17.77
CA MET A 331 -19.37 31.26 17.02
C MET A 331 -20.89 31.18 17.02
N ARG A 332 -21.48 32.18 17.65
CA ARG A 332 -22.86 32.60 17.35
C ARG A 332 -22.83 33.56 16.16
#